data_c87b4eab8e28c4d45d95d5ccc899d48a
#
_entry.id   c87b4eab8e28c4d45d95d5ccc899d48a
#
_cell.length_a   1.000
_cell.length_b   1.000
_cell.length_c   1.000
_cell.angle_alpha   90.00
_cell.angle_beta   90.00
_cell.angle_gamma   90.00
#
_symmetry.space_group_name_H-M   'P 1'
#
loop_
_entity.id
_entity.type
_entity.pdbx_description
1 polymer ?
#
loop_
_entity_poly.entity_id
_entity_poly.type
_entity_poly.pdbx_seq_one_letter_code
_entity_poly.pdbx_strand_id
1 'polypeptide(L)'
;MPLWFEALSSYPTAIYSTLLLVVLIYWLAAIAGVVDFDHSQIDHDLDTHVDNDASDISLVASWVLAMGLNGVPFSMVVSLLVFFGWLISALTGEYLLAGVPTLPLRFLAGTATLVISFALSLLLTARVVRPLRGLFVTHRAVGNASLVGGTCRVLTLTVDERFGQAEVMNAGTAINIRVSAPTPNSLSKGSTAHIISYEPATQRYE
;
A
#
# COMPACT_ATOMS: atom_id res chain seq x y z
N MET A 1 36.89 17.09 -9.77
CA MET A 1 35.78 16.10 -9.63
C MET A 1 34.84 16.30 -10.79
N PRO A 2 34.18 15.29 -11.34
CA PRO A 2 33.23 15.50 -12.43
C PRO A 2 32.09 16.41 -11.99
N LEU A 3 31.69 17.35 -12.83
CA LEU A 3 30.69 18.40 -12.58
C LEU A 3 29.36 17.85 -12.05
N TRP A 4 28.98 16.65 -12.48
CA TRP A 4 27.73 15.99 -12.00
C TRP A 4 27.81 15.57 -10.54
N PHE A 5 28.98 15.29 -9.97
CA PHE A 5 29.12 14.94 -8.55
C PHE A 5 28.89 16.16 -7.64
N GLU A 6 29.34 17.34 -8.09
CA GLU A 6 29.08 18.61 -7.39
C GLU A 6 27.58 18.97 -7.43
N ALA A 7 26.90 18.73 -8.55
CA ALA A 7 25.47 18.95 -8.67
C ALA A 7 24.65 18.06 -7.71
N LEU A 8 25.03 16.79 -7.56
CA LEU A 8 24.38 15.84 -6.68
C LEU A 8 24.61 16.12 -5.19
N SER A 9 25.75 16.70 -4.84
CA SER A 9 26.13 17.04 -3.46
C SER A 9 25.76 18.47 -3.06
N SER A 10 25.28 19.30 -4.01
CA SER A 10 24.88 20.67 -3.74
C SER A 10 23.46 20.77 -3.19
N TYR A 11 23.24 21.78 -2.33
CA TYR A 11 21.88 22.13 -1.87
C TYR A 11 21.05 22.70 -3.04
N PRO A 12 19.78 22.29 -3.25
CA PRO A 12 18.94 21.42 -2.40
C PRO A 12 19.01 19.93 -2.75
N THR A 13 19.66 19.54 -3.85
CA THR A 13 19.68 18.17 -4.39
C THR A 13 20.29 17.17 -3.41
N ALA A 14 21.26 17.60 -2.59
CA ALA A 14 21.91 16.75 -1.58
C ALA A 14 20.92 16.08 -0.62
N ILE A 15 19.82 16.76 -0.25
CA ILE A 15 18.79 16.22 0.63
C ILE A 15 18.12 15.01 -0.04
N TYR A 16 17.68 15.17 -1.28
CA TYR A 16 17.08 14.07 -2.02
C TYR A 16 18.07 12.96 -2.37
N SER A 17 19.34 13.29 -2.60
CA SER A 17 20.40 12.30 -2.83
C SER A 17 20.60 11.40 -1.60
N THR A 18 20.57 11.99 -0.40
CA THR A 18 20.63 11.24 0.87
C THR A 18 19.40 10.35 1.04
N LEU A 19 18.20 10.88 0.79
CA LEU A 19 16.96 10.08 0.85
C LEU A 19 16.97 8.95 -0.18
N LEU A 20 17.45 9.20 -1.38
CA LEU A 20 17.57 8.18 -2.43
C LEU A 20 18.55 7.08 -2.02
N LEU A 21 19.66 7.43 -1.36
CA LEU A 21 20.59 6.45 -0.81
C LEU A 21 19.91 5.55 0.24
N VAL A 22 19.12 6.14 1.13
CA VAL A 22 18.34 5.37 2.12
C VAL A 22 17.36 4.41 1.44
N VAL A 23 16.65 4.88 0.42
CA VAL A 23 15.74 4.05 -0.39
C VAL A 23 16.51 2.91 -1.07
N LEU A 24 17.68 3.16 -1.63
CA LEU A 24 18.51 2.11 -2.24
C LEU A 24 18.98 1.07 -1.22
N ILE A 25 19.41 1.50 -0.03
CA ILE A 25 19.79 0.59 1.05
C ILE A 25 18.59 -0.27 1.47
N TYR A 26 17.40 0.34 1.61
CA TYR A 26 16.16 -0.39 1.90
C TYR A 26 15.89 -1.48 0.86
N TRP A 27 15.99 -1.17 -0.44
CA TRP A 27 15.75 -2.14 -1.50
C TRP A 27 16.80 -3.24 -1.54
N LEU A 28 18.06 -2.93 -1.24
CA LEU A 28 19.12 -3.94 -1.10
C LEU A 28 18.83 -4.88 0.07
N ALA A 29 18.37 -4.35 1.22
CA ALA A 29 17.98 -5.15 2.36
C ALA A 29 16.75 -6.03 2.06
N ALA A 30 15.80 -5.50 1.31
CA ALA A 30 14.62 -6.24 0.87
C ALA A 30 14.97 -7.39 -0.10
N ILE A 31 15.86 -7.15 -1.06
CA ILE A 31 16.37 -8.20 -1.96
C ILE A 31 17.15 -9.27 -1.18
N ALA A 32 17.90 -8.87 -0.14
CA ALA A 32 18.60 -9.79 0.74
C ALA A 32 17.66 -10.59 1.68
N GLY A 33 16.34 -10.31 1.66
CA GLY A 33 15.35 -10.98 2.51
C GLY A 33 15.40 -10.55 3.97
N VAL A 34 16.04 -9.42 4.28
CA VAL A 34 16.11 -8.88 5.65
C VAL A 34 14.83 -8.11 6.01
N VAL A 35 14.11 -7.60 5.01
CA VAL A 35 12.87 -6.83 5.17
C VAL A 35 11.78 -7.47 4.34
N ASP A 36 10.65 -7.80 4.98
CA ASP A 36 9.47 -8.31 4.31
C ASP A 36 8.67 -7.17 3.66
N PHE A 37 8.33 -7.35 2.38
CA PHE A 37 7.52 -6.39 1.61
C PHE A 37 6.08 -6.29 2.11
N ASP A 38 5.57 -7.31 2.77
CA ASP A 38 4.15 -7.50 3.07
C ASP A 38 3.67 -6.67 4.27
N HIS A 39 4.58 -6.26 5.16
CA HIS A 39 4.23 -5.48 6.35
C HIS A 39 4.10 -3.97 6.12
N SER A 40 4.40 -3.48 4.93
CA SER A 40 4.30 -2.05 4.60
C SER A 40 3.02 -1.65 3.87
N GLN A 41 2.03 -2.55 3.82
CA GLN A 41 0.69 -2.14 3.41
C GLN A 41 0.10 -1.29 4.54
N ILE A 42 -0.27 -0.06 4.23
CA ILE A 42 -1.13 0.73 5.12
C ILE A 42 -2.49 0.04 5.06
N ASP A 43 -2.59 -1.10 5.74
CA ASP A 43 -3.84 -1.79 5.91
C ASP A 43 -4.68 -1.08 6.96
N HIS A 44 -5.89 -0.99 6.70
CA HIS A 44 -7.13 -0.60 7.32
C HIS A 44 -7.24 -0.57 8.86
N ASP A 45 -6.19 -0.87 9.63
CA ASP A 45 -6.19 -0.80 11.09
C ASP A 45 -6.05 0.62 11.66
N LEU A 46 -6.10 1.66 10.79
CA LEU A 46 -6.18 3.05 11.25
C LEU A 46 -7.53 3.44 11.84
N ASP A 47 -8.50 2.51 11.88
CA ASP A 47 -9.84 2.79 12.43
C ASP A 47 -9.97 2.58 13.94
N THR A 48 -8.95 2.07 14.63
CA THR A 48 -9.06 1.85 16.08
C THR A 48 -7.76 2.19 16.82
N HIS A 49 -7.85 3.18 17.71
CA HIS A 49 -6.88 3.59 18.71
C HIS A 49 -5.72 4.46 18.20
N VAL A 50 -6.04 5.72 17.87
CA VAL A 50 -5.06 6.80 17.84
C VAL A 50 -4.95 7.37 19.24
N ASP A 51 -4.00 6.90 20.02
CA ASP A 51 -3.52 7.65 21.18
C ASP A 51 -2.79 8.91 20.70
N ASN A 52 -2.97 10.00 21.44
CA ASN A 52 -2.76 11.41 21.07
C ASN A 52 -1.35 11.86 20.62
N ASP A 53 -0.38 10.97 20.39
CA ASP A 53 0.98 11.34 19.94
C ASP A 53 1.27 11.07 18.46
N ALA A 54 0.27 10.61 17.69
CA ALA A 54 0.42 10.24 16.27
C ALA A 54 -0.17 11.26 15.29
N SER A 55 -0.40 12.50 15.70
CA SER A 55 -1.05 13.54 14.86
C SER A 55 -0.32 13.82 13.54
N ASP A 56 1.01 13.75 13.54
CA ASP A 56 1.81 14.07 12.36
C ASP A 56 1.84 12.91 11.34
N ILE A 57 1.83 11.66 11.84
CA ILE A 57 1.77 10.46 10.98
C ILE A 57 0.39 10.32 10.35
N SER A 58 -0.67 10.67 11.08
CA SER A 58 -2.05 10.62 10.56
C SER A 58 -2.30 11.63 9.45
N LEU A 59 -1.65 12.80 9.49
CA LEU A 59 -1.72 13.79 8.42
C LEU A 59 -1.09 13.26 7.13
N VAL A 60 0.12 12.68 7.20
CA VAL A 60 0.79 12.09 6.03
C VAL A 60 -0.02 10.93 5.48
N ALA A 61 -0.54 10.05 6.35
CA ALA A 61 -1.40 8.93 5.93
C ALA A 61 -2.69 9.43 5.27
N SER A 62 -3.36 10.45 5.84
CA SER A 62 -4.57 11.04 5.24
C SER A 62 -4.28 11.68 3.87
N TRP A 63 -3.15 12.33 3.71
CA TRP A 63 -2.73 12.88 2.41
C TRP A 63 -2.46 11.78 1.38
N VAL A 64 -1.79 10.71 1.78
CA VAL A 64 -1.56 9.53 0.93
C VAL A 64 -2.88 8.88 0.51
N LEU A 65 -3.83 8.77 1.44
CA LEU A 65 -5.19 8.27 1.18
C LEU A 65 -5.98 9.20 0.24
N ALA A 66 -5.96 10.51 0.50
CA ALA A 66 -6.66 11.52 -0.31
C ALA A 66 -6.14 11.60 -1.75
N MET A 67 -4.84 11.40 -1.95
CA MET A 67 -4.24 11.29 -3.28
C MET A 67 -4.55 9.98 -3.98
N GLY A 68 -5.25 9.09 -3.29
CA GLY A 68 -5.68 7.83 -3.84
C GLY A 68 -4.51 6.87 -4.08
N LEU A 69 -3.52 6.83 -3.24
CA LEU A 69 -2.36 5.93 -3.31
C LEU A 69 -2.63 4.56 -2.66
N ASN A 70 -3.91 4.23 -2.38
CA ASN A 70 -4.35 2.95 -1.84
C ASN A 70 -4.06 1.79 -2.78
N GLY A 71 -3.67 0.65 -2.22
CA GLY A 71 -3.50 -0.62 -2.94
C GLY A 71 -2.12 -0.78 -3.58
N VAL A 72 -1.17 0.11 -3.28
CA VAL A 72 0.24 -0.04 -3.66
C VAL A 72 1.10 -0.01 -2.39
N PRO A 73 2.15 -0.83 -2.28
CA PRO A 73 3.03 -0.82 -1.12
C PRO A 73 3.59 0.59 -0.83
N PHE A 74 3.54 1.00 0.44
CA PHE A 74 4.01 2.33 0.86
C PHE A 74 5.47 2.60 0.48
N SER A 75 6.32 1.58 0.59
CA SER A 75 7.72 1.64 0.19
C SER A 75 7.90 2.06 -1.27
N MET A 76 7.02 1.58 -2.16
CA MET A 76 7.05 1.94 -3.58
C MET A 76 6.64 3.39 -3.82
N VAL A 77 5.61 3.86 -3.11
CA VAL A 77 5.17 5.26 -3.18
C VAL A 77 6.27 6.20 -2.72
N VAL A 78 6.90 5.92 -1.57
CA VAL A 78 8.02 6.71 -1.05
C VAL A 78 9.21 6.70 -2.00
N SER A 79 9.54 5.55 -2.57
CA SER A 79 10.64 5.42 -3.54
C SER A 79 10.42 6.29 -4.78
N LEU A 80 9.22 6.28 -5.34
CA LEU A 80 8.86 7.12 -6.48
C LEU A 80 8.88 8.61 -6.13
N LEU A 81 8.37 8.97 -4.95
CA LEU A 81 8.36 10.36 -4.48
C LEU A 81 9.77 10.91 -4.32
N VAL A 82 10.65 10.15 -3.68
CA VAL A 82 12.07 10.53 -3.51
C VAL A 82 12.78 10.59 -4.85
N PHE A 83 12.53 9.63 -5.74
CA PHE A 83 13.14 9.59 -7.08
C PHE A 83 12.72 10.80 -7.93
N PHE A 84 11.43 11.12 -8.01
CA PHE A 84 10.98 12.28 -8.77
C PHE A 84 11.42 13.60 -8.13
N GLY A 85 11.39 13.69 -6.80
CA GLY A 85 11.91 14.86 -6.08
C GLY A 85 13.39 15.09 -6.37
N TRP A 86 14.19 14.02 -6.35
CA TRP A 86 15.59 14.05 -6.70
C TRP A 86 15.81 14.50 -8.16
N LEU A 87 15.07 13.91 -9.10
CA LEU A 87 15.19 14.23 -10.52
C LEU A 87 14.87 15.70 -10.80
N ILE A 88 13.76 16.21 -10.26
CA ILE A 88 13.34 17.61 -10.43
C ILE A 88 14.36 18.55 -9.78
N SER A 89 14.79 18.23 -8.56
CA SER A 89 15.77 19.03 -7.84
C SER A 89 17.13 19.08 -8.54
N ALA A 90 17.59 17.96 -9.08
CA ALA A 90 18.84 17.88 -9.83
C ALA A 90 18.79 18.73 -11.12
N LEU A 91 17.72 18.59 -11.90
CA LEU A 91 17.52 19.37 -13.12
C LEU A 91 17.42 20.87 -12.81
N THR A 92 16.67 21.25 -11.78
CA THR A 92 16.54 22.67 -11.39
C THR A 92 17.86 23.22 -10.86
N GLY A 93 18.60 22.42 -10.10
CA GLY A 93 19.94 22.77 -9.60
C GLY A 93 20.91 23.09 -10.71
N GLU A 94 20.97 22.23 -11.73
CA GLU A 94 21.89 22.37 -12.87
C GLU A 94 21.51 23.56 -13.78
N TYR A 95 20.23 23.72 -14.11
CA TYR A 95 19.81 24.69 -15.13
C TYR A 95 19.39 26.05 -14.57
N LEU A 96 18.79 26.12 -13.37
CA LEU A 96 18.29 27.37 -12.80
C LEU A 96 19.22 27.95 -11.73
N LEU A 97 19.71 27.11 -10.79
CA LEU A 97 20.51 27.60 -9.68
C LEU A 97 21.95 27.92 -10.06
N ALA A 98 22.46 27.34 -11.13
CA ALA A 98 23.80 27.64 -11.64
C ALA A 98 23.94 29.12 -12.04
N GLY A 99 22.85 29.77 -12.48
CA GLY A 99 22.83 31.20 -12.88
C GLY A 99 22.66 32.20 -11.72
N VAL A 100 22.46 31.72 -10.46
CA VAL A 100 22.21 32.62 -9.32
C VAL A 100 23.54 33.09 -8.69
N PRO A 101 23.84 34.41 -8.75
CA PRO A 101 25.22 34.90 -8.45
C PRO A 101 25.52 35.09 -6.95
N THR A 102 24.49 35.15 -6.08
CA THR A 102 24.67 35.46 -4.63
C THR A 102 24.28 34.29 -3.76
N LEU A 103 25.08 33.97 -2.73
CA LEU A 103 24.84 32.90 -1.78
C LEU A 103 23.46 32.96 -1.11
N PRO A 104 23.00 34.10 -0.54
CA PRO A 104 21.71 34.15 0.14
C PRO A 104 20.54 33.91 -0.84
N LEU A 105 20.63 34.44 -2.05
CA LEU A 105 19.62 34.22 -3.08
C LEU A 105 19.58 32.76 -3.56
N ARG A 106 20.76 32.12 -3.63
CA ARG A 106 20.89 30.70 -3.97
C ARG A 106 20.25 29.80 -2.89
N PHE A 107 20.41 30.13 -1.62
CA PHE A 107 19.72 29.41 -0.54
C PHE A 107 18.20 29.58 -0.61
N LEU A 108 17.71 30.80 -0.81
CA LEU A 108 16.30 31.08 -0.96
C LEU A 108 15.68 30.33 -2.16
N ALA A 109 16.34 30.44 -3.30
CA ALA A 109 15.94 29.73 -4.53
C ALA A 109 16.01 28.20 -4.35
N GLY A 110 17.03 27.70 -3.66
CA GLY A 110 17.17 26.27 -3.33
C GLY A 110 16.04 25.77 -2.44
N THR A 111 15.63 26.55 -1.42
CA THR A 111 14.49 26.21 -0.56
C THR A 111 13.17 26.20 -1.36
N ALA A 112 12.96 27.19 -2.22
CA ALA A 112 11.81 27.21 -3.11
C ALA A 112 11.80 25.99 -4.05
N THR A 113 12.97 25.63 -4.63
CA THR A 113 13.13 24.43 -5.45
C THR A 113 12.77 23.16 -4.67
N LEU A 114 13.19 23.04 -3.42
CA LEU A 114 12.89 21.88 -2.58
C LEU A 114 11.38 21.70 -2.38
N VAL A 115 10.65 22.77 -2.07
CA VAL A 115 9.19 22.75 -1.89
C VAL A 115 8.49 22.44 -3.21
N ILE A 116 8.89 23.08 -4.29
CA ILE A 116 8.30 22.88 -5.62
C ILE A 116 8.56 21.45 -6.10
N SER A 117 9.80 20.94 -5.94
CA SER A 117 10.16 19.57 -6.31
C SER A 117 9.34 18.54 -5.54
N PHE A 118 9.09 18.78 -4.25
CA PHE A 118 8.24 17.93 -3.44
C PHE A 118 6.79 17.93 -3.95
N ALA A 119 6.21 19.10 -4.19
CA ALA A 119 4.84 19.21 -4.70
C ALA A 119 4.68 18.54 -6.07
N LEU A 120 5.61 18.76 -6.99
CA LEU A 120 5.59 18.14 -8.31
C LEU A 120 5.83 16.62 -8.23
N SER A 121 6.71 16.16 -7.35
CA SER A 121 6.95 14.73 -7.15
C SER A 121 5.70 14.00 -6.65
N LEU A 122 4.88 14.63 -5.78
CA LEU A 122 3.60 14.09 -5.36
C LEU A 122 2.63 13.89 -6.53
N LEU A 123 2.52 14.90 -7.40
CA LEU A 123 1.64 14.84 -8.58
C LEU A 123 2.10 13.74 -9.56
N LEU A 124 3.41 13.65 -9.83
CA LEU A 124 3.98 12.64 -10.71
C LEU A 124 3.81 11.24 -10.12
N THR A 125 4.11 11.06 -8.83
CA THR A 125 3.91 9.80 -8.13
C THR A 125 2.46 9.35 -8.19
N ALA A 126 1.50 10.23 -7.90
CA ALA A 126 0.08 9.92 -8.01
C ALA A 126 -0.33 9.52 -9.44
N ARG A 127 0.26 10.16 -10.44
CA ARG A 127 0.00 9.85 -11.85
C ARG A 127 0.54 8.49 -12.26
N VAL A 128 1.73 8.11 -11.80
CA VAL A 128 2.39 6.82 -12.09
C VAL A 128 1.75 5.69 -11.30
N VAL A 129 1.38 5.92 -10.04
CA VAL A 129 0.77 4.90 -9.18
C VAL A 129 -0.63 4.52 -9.64
N ARG A 130 -1.41 5.43 -10.21
CA ARG A 130 -2.78 5.14 -10.69
C ARG A 130 -2.89 3.91 -11.59
N PRO A 131 -2.13 3.77 -12.69
CA PRO A 131 -2.19 2.57 -13.54
C PRO A 131 -1.61 1.32 -12.85
N LEU A 132 -0.63 1.49 -11.94
CA LEU A 132 0.00 0.39 -11.23
C LEU A 132 -0.92 -0.30 -10.22
N ARG A 133 -1.96 0.39 -9.72
CA ARG A 133 -2.93 -0.19 -8.78
C ARG A 133 -3.55 -1.49 -9.28
N GLY A 134 -3.88 -1.57 -10.58
CA GLY A 134 -4.45 -2.77 -11.17
C GLY A 134 -3.53 -3.98 -11.08
N LEU A 135 -2.22 -3.77 -11.02
CA LEU A 135 -1.21 -4.83 -10.88
C LEU A 135 -1.04 -5.30 -9.43
N PHE A 136 -1.29 -4.40 -8.46
CA PHE A 136 -1.17 -4.67 -7.02
C PHE A 136 -2.51 -4.98 -6.35
N VAL A 137 -3.61 -5.09 -7.10
CA VAL A 137 -4.83 -5.70 -6.59
C VAL A 137 -4.51 -7.18 -6.33
N THR A 138 -3.78 -7.42 -5.24
CA THR A 138 -3.79 -8.70 -4.57
C THR A 138 -5.26 -9.04 -4.34
N HIS A 139 -5.63 -10.26 -4.65
CA HIS A 139 -6.88 -10.85 -4.23
C HIS A 139 -6.91 -10.64 -2.71
N ARG A 140 -7.53 -9.55 -2.25
CA ARG A 140 -7.79 -9.36 -0.83
C ARG A 140 -8.48 -10.64 -0.42
N ALA A 141 -7.88 -11.33 0.53
CA ALA A 141 -8.56 -12.45 1.16
C ALA A 141 -9.95 -11.92 1.47
N VAL A 142 -10.95 -12.51 0.81
CA VAL A 142 -12.34 -12.04 0.88
C VAL A 142 -12.64 -11.94 2.35
N GLY A 143 -12.89 -10.74 2.86
CA GLY A 143 -13.14 -10.56 4.28
C GLY A 143 -14.22 -11.55 4.67
N ASN A 144 -13.97 -12.39 5.65
CA ASN A 144 -14.87 -13.49 6.01
C ASN A 144 -16.33 -13.04 6.12
N ALA A 145 -16.55 -11.82 6.60
CA ALA A 145 -17.88 -11.21 6.68
C ALA A 145 -18.53 -10.89 5.32
N SER A 146 -17.75 -10.73 4.25
CA SER A 146 -18.29 -10.38 2.93
C SER A 146 -18.94 -11.54 2.19
N LEU A 147 -18.76 -12.76 2.66
CA LEU A 147 -19.42 -13.96 2.12
C LEU A 147 -20.79 -14.20 2.74
N VAL A 148 -21.14 -13.53 3.85
CA VAL A 148 -22.45 -13.61 4.50
C VAL A 148 -23.51 -13.04 3.56
N GLY A 149 -24.63 -13.75 3.42
CA GLY A 149 -25.69 -13.47 2.45
C GLY A 149 -25.46 -14.09 1.06
N GLY A 150 -24.28 -14.67 0.82
CA GLY A 150 -23.98 -15.40 -0.41
C GLY A 150 -24.52 -16.83 -0.45
N THR A 151 -24.43 -17.45 -1.62
CA THR A 151 -24.75 -18.88 -1.82
C THR A 151 -23.47 -19.70 -1.84
N CYS A 152 -23.49 -20.85 -1.20
CA CYS A 152 -22.44 -21.84 -1.22
C CYS A 152 -22.91 -23.21 -1.68
N ARG A 153 -21.99 -24.03 -2.20
CA ARG A 153 -22.23 -25.42 -2.57
C ARG A 153 -21.53 -26.35 -1.60
N VAL A 154 -22.27 -27.21 -0.95
CA VAL A 154 -21.72 -28.16 0.04
C VAL A 154 -20.81 -29.17 -0.64
N LEU A 155 -19.61 -29.39 -0.10
CA LEU A 155 -18.61 -30.34 -0.58
C LEU A 155 -18.57 -31.64 0.23
N THR A 156 -18.93 -31.60 1.51
CA THR A 156 -18.93 -32.76 2.41
C THR A 156 -20.23 -33.54 2.30
N LEU A 157 -20.20 -34.82 2.66
CA LEU A 157 -21.38 -35.70 2.62
C LEU A 157 -22.45 -35.25 3.63
N THR A 158 -22.03 -34.75 4.76
CA THR A 158 -22.87 -34.21 5.84
C THR A 158 -22.32 -32.91 6.32
N VAL A 159 -23.18 -32.08 6.88
CA VAL A 159 -22.84 -30.85 7.60
C VAL A 159 -23.48 -30.94 8.98
N ASP A 160 -22.70 -30.70 10.01
CA ASP A 160 -23.17 -30.64 11.40
C ASP A 160 -22.63 -29.37 12.09
N GLU A 161 -22.83 -29.23 13.40
CA GLU A 161 -22.43 -28.07 14.20
C GLU A 161 -20.90 -27.88 14.27
N ARG A 162 -20.15 -28.94 13.98
CA ARG A 162 -18.66 -28.95 14.11
C ARG A 162 -17.93 -29.27 12.82
N PHE A 163 -18.60 -29.80 11.84
CA PHE A 163 -17.98 -30.28 10.62
C PHE A 163 -18.81 -29.96 9.39
N GLY A 164 -18.14 -29.42 8.37
CA GLY A 164 -18.68 -29.15 7.06
C GLY A 164 -17.73 -28.30 6.23
N GLN A 165 -17.75 -28.51 4.93
CA GLN A 165 -17.03 -27.69 3.95
C GLN A 165 -17.98 -27.36 2.80
N ALA A 166 -17.88 -26.13 2.33
CA ALA A 166 -18.59 -25.66 1.16
C ALA A 166 -17.69 -24.80 0.28
N GLU A 167 -18.08 -24.66 -0.96
CA GLU A 167 -17.43 -23.84 -1.98
C GLU A 167 -18.32 -22.63 -2.27
N VAL A 168 -17.71 -21.44 -2.27
CA VAL A 168 -18.34 -20.17 -2.64
C VAL A 168 -17.66 -19.64 -3.88
N MET A 169 -18.44 -19.22 -4.87
CA MET A 169 -17.92 -18.50 -6.02
C MET A 169 -17.85 -17.01 -5.71
N ASN A 170 -16.65 -16.48 -5.65
CA ASN A 170 -16.42 -15.04 -5.46
C ASN A 170 -15.55 -14.47 -6.57
N ALA A 171 -16.09 -13.47 -7.28
CA ALA A 171 -15.40 -12.81 -8.40
C ALA A 171 -14.78 -13.79 -9.43
N GLY A 172 -15.45 -14.94 -9.68
CA GLY A 172 -14.98 -15.95 -10.63
C GLY A 172 -14.00 -16.99 -10.07
N THR A 173 -13.63 -16.87 -8.77
CA THR A 173 -12.75 -17.83 -8.10
C THR A 173 -13.55 -18.65 -7.09
N ALA A 174 -13.34 -19.96 -7.09
CA ALA A 174 -13.92 -20.88 -6.12
C ALA A 174 -13.10 -20.85 -4.82
N ILE A 175 -13.76 -20.57 -3.71
CA ILE A 175 -13.16 -20.50 -2.37
C ILE A 175 -13.77 -21.55 -1.49
N ASN A 176 -12.93 -22.40 -0.88
CA ASN A 176 -13.39 -23.38 0.10
C ASN A 176 -13.50 -22.74 1.48
N ILE A 177 -14.67 -22.86 2.07
CA ILE A 177 -14.98 -22.35 3.40
C ILE A 177 -15.40 -23.47 4.35
N ARG A 178 -15.17 -23.26 5.65
CA ARG A 178 -15.69 -24.13 6.70
C ARG A 178 -17.11 -23.69 7.03
N VAL A 179 -18.03 -24.65 7.02
CA VAL A 179 -19.44 -24.39 7.32
C VAL A 179 -19.90 -25.24 8.51
N SER A 180 -20.92 -24.77 9.19
CA SER A 180 -21.62 -25.51 10.25
C SER A 180 -23.12 -25.29 10.09
N ALA A 181 -23.91 -26.25 10.49
CA ALA A 181 -25.36 -26.14 10.50
C ALA A 181 -25.97 -26.96 11.68
N PRO A 182 -27.06 -26.48 12.31
CA PRO A 182 -27.73 -27.24 13.32
C PRO A 182 -28.28 -28.54 12.76
N THR A 183 -28.25 -29.61 13.58
CA THR A 183 -28.81 -30.92 13.25
C THR A 183 -30.16 -31.12 13.92
N PRO A 184 -31.18 -31.77 13.27
CA PRO A 184 -31.13 -32.40 11.95
C PRO A 184 -31.27 -31.42 10.78
N ASN A 185 -30.51 -31.63 9.71
CA ASN A 185 -30.60 -30.84 8.47
C ASN A 185 -30.55 -31.76 7.22
N SER A 186 -30.85 -31.20 6.06
CA SER A 186 -30.87 -31.90 4.77
C SER A 186 -29.65 -31.58 3.90
N LEU A 187 -28.60 -30.97 4.45
CA LEU A 187 -27.44 -30.55 3.72
C LEU A 187 -26.54 -31.74 3.39
N SER A 188 -26.40 -32.04 2.11
CA SER A 188 -25.58 -33.12 1.59
C SER A 188 -24.67 -32.63 0.47
N LYS A 189 -23.70 -33.44 0.10
CA LYS A 189 -22.76 -33.11 -0.98
C LYS A 189 -23.47 -32.67 -2.26
N GLY A 190 -23.13 -31.49 -2.74
CA GLY A 190 -23.69 -30.89 -3.95
C GLY A 190 -24.93 -30.03 -3.70
N SER A 191 -25.50 -30.01 -2.49
CA SER A 191 -26.61 -29.10 -2.15
C SER A 191 -26.12 -27.64 -2.13
N THR A 192 -27.04 -26.74 -2.50
CA THR A 192 -26.82 -25.30 -2.40
C THR A 192 -27.43 -24.78 -1.08
N ALA A 193 -26.66 -23.97 -0.36
CA ALA A 193 -27.10 -23.34 0.88
C ALA A 193 -26.79 -21.85 0.87
N HIS A 194 -27.47 -21.08 1.73
CA HIS A 194 -27.19 -19.68 1.95
C HIS A 194 -26.38 -19.50 3.23
N ILE A 195 -25.39 -18.64 3.18
CA ILE A 195 -24.56 -18.27 4.34
C ILE A 195 -25.32 -17.22 5.15
N ILE A 196 -25.68 -17.54 6.38
CA ILE A 196 -26.48 -16.68 7.27
C ILE A 196 -25.58 -15.83 8.14
N SER A 197 -24.53 -16.42 8.70
CA SER A 197 -23.64 -15.75 9.63
C SER A 197 -22.21 -16.23 9.53
N TYR A 198 -21.27 -15.47 10.10
CA TYR A 198 -19.89 -15.84 10.27
C TYR A 198 -19.49 -15.72 11.74
N GLU A 199 -18.94 -16.78 12.30
CA GLU A 199 -18.45 -16.82 13.66
C GLU A 199 -16.92 -16.68 13.70
N PRO A 200 -16.39 -15.54 14.18
CA PRO A 200 -14.95 -15.28 14.18
C PRO A 200 -14.15 -16.24 15.09
N ALA A 201 -14.74 -16.69 16.20
CA ALA A 201 -14.08 -17.55 17.19
C ALA A 201 -13.73 -18.93 16.62
N THR A 202 -14.61 -19.49 15.79
CA THR A 202 -14.44 -20.82 15.17
C THR A 202 -14.03 -20.75 13.71
N GLN A 203 -14.04 -19.54 13.12
CA GLN A 203 -13.81 -19.28 11.70
C GLN A 203 -14.73 -20.11 10.80
N ARG A 204 -16.00 -20.20 11.15
CA ARG A 204 -17.03 -20.96 10.43
C ARG A 204 -18.17 -20.07 9.99
N TYR A 205 -18.81 -20.51 8.91
CA TYR A 205 -20.02 -19.93 8.38
C TYR A 205 -21.22 -20.82 8.70
N GLU A 206 -22.33 -20.22 9.08
CA GLU A 206 -23.60 -20.90 9.29
C GLU A 206 -24.55 -20.68 8.11
#